data_d6bbb54e593986686123e1eca2e8baab
#
_entry.id   d6bbb54e593986686123e1eca2e8baab
#
_cell.length_a   1.000
_cell.length_b   1.000
_cell.length_c   1.000
_cell.angle_alpha   90.00
_cell.angle_beta   90.00
_cell.angle_gamma   90.00
#
_symmetry.space_group_name_H-M   'P 1'
#
loop_
_entity.id
_entity.type
_entity.pdbx_description
1 polymer ?
#
loop_
_entity_poly.entity_id
_entity_poly.type
_entity_poly.pdbx_seq_one_letter_code
_entity_poly.pdbx_strand_id
1 'polypeptide(L)'
;MRLVKRLLKSILYPLYEARLFRRLDLSATPEHVGVILDGNRRWAKANLASSKSGHSAGARKIIDFLSWCEETNVKVVTLWMLSTDNLSRENAELQPLLEIIAEAVSGLSKFGRWKLHVVGATELLPDWLTTRLNEAVAKSPAR
;
A
#
# COMPACT_ATOMS: atom_id res chain seq x y z
N MET A 1 20.96 -26.55 3.13
CA MET A 1 20.49 -25.83 4.33
C MET A 1 19.49 -24.70 4.05
N ARG A 2 19.69 -23.80 3.09
CA ARG A 2 18.75 -22.70 2.76
C ARG A 2 17.40 -23.18 2.21
N LEU A 3 17.37 -24.23 1.39
CA LEU A 3 16.14 -24.77 0.79
C LEU A 3 15.21 -25.40 1.84
N VAL A 4 15.75 -26.19 2.76
CA VAL A 4 14.99 -26.83 3.86
C VAL A 4 14.40 -25.78 4.80
N LYS A 5 15.16 -24.72 5.14
CA LYS A 5 14.64 -23.60 5.93
C LYS A 5 13.50 -22.87 5.23
N ARG A 6 13.55 -22.74 3.89
CA ARG A 6 12.51 -22.09 3.09
C ARG A 6 11.24 -22.94 3.03
N LEU A 7 11.40 -24.27 2.88
CA LEU A 7 10.29 -25.23 2.85
C LEU A 7 9.59 -25.32 4.23
N LEU A 8 10.38 -25.45 5.31
CA LEU A 8 9.86 -25.41 6.68
C LEU A 8 9.11 -24.11 6.99
N LYS A 9 9.65 -22.98 6.53
CA LYS A 9 9.02 -21.67 6.72
C LYS A 9 7.69 -21.57 5.98
N SER A 10 7.58 -22.11 4.76
CA SER A 10 6.32 -22.08 3.98
C SER A 10 5.21 -22.96 4.56
N ILE A 11 5.55 -24.00 5.31
CA ILE A 11 4.56 -24.88 5.95
C ILE A 11 4.21 -24.41 7.37
N LEU A 12 5.22 -24.05 8.16
CA LEU A 12 5.02 -23.69 9.56
C LEU A 12 4.48 -22.26 9.74
N TYR A 13 4.81 -21.35 8.82
CA TYR A 13 4.41 -19.95 8.94
C TYR A 13 2.88 -19.76 8.89
N PRO A 14 2.14 -20.39 7.95
CA PRO A 14 0.68 -20.30 7.94
C PRO A 14 0.01 -20.86 9.20
N LEU A 15 0.54 -21.96 9.75
CA LEU A 15 0.05 -22.53 11.01
C LEU A 15 0.28 -21.60 12.20
N TYR A 16 1.45 -21.00 12.26
CA TYR A 16 1.79 -20.01 13.28
C TYR A 16 0.91 -18.77 13.18
N GLU A 17 0.72 -18.25 11.98
CA GLU A 17 -0.14 -17.10 11.67
C GLU A 17 -1.60 -17.37 12.06
N ALA A 18 -2.15 -18.52 11.68
CA ALA A 18 -3.49 -18.94 12.08
C ALA A 18 -3.64 -19.06 13.61
N ARG A 19 -2.58 -19.55 14.29
CA ARG A 19 -2.58 -19.64 15.75
C ARG A 19 -2.54 -18.27 16.42
N LEU A 20 -1.76 -17.32 15.87
CA LEU A 20 -1.73 -15.94 16.35
C LEU A 20 -3.09 -15.27 16.14
N PHE A 21 -3.66 -15.39 14.96
CA PHE A 21 -4.97 -14.80 14.64
C PHE A 21 -6.06 -15.23 15.61
N ARG A 22 -6.13 -16.54 15.95
CA ARG A 22 -7.10 -17.07 16.93
C ARG A 22 -6.93 -16.53 18.35
N ARG A 23 -5.79 -15.92 18.66
CA ARG A 23 -5.48 -15.33 19.97
C ARG A 23 -5.66 -13.83 20.02
N LEU A 24 -5.94 -13.21 18.84
CA LEU A 24 -6.20 -11.77 18.80
C LEU A 24 -7.53 -11.47 19.48
N ASP A 25 -7.52 -10.47 20.32
CA ASP A 25 -8.76 -9.85 20.81
C ASP A 25 -9.20 -8.82 19.77
N LEU A 26 -10.12 -9.23 18.89
CA LEU A 26 -10.64 -8.37 17.83
C LEU A 26 -11.46 -7.20 18.37
N SER A 27 -11.88 -7.22 19.64
CA SER A 27 -12.55 -6.08 20.27
C SER A 27 -11.60 -4.94 20.62
N ALA A 28 -10.31 -5.25 20.76
CA ALA A 28 -9.23 -4.28 21.01
C ALA A 28 -8.56 -3.77 19.72
N THR A 29 -9.06 -4.15 18.54
CA THR A 29 -8.52 -3.70 17.25
C THR A 29 -8.78 -2.20 17.06
N PRO A 30 -7.79 -1.41 16.60
CA PRO A 30 -8.00 0.00 16.31
C PRO A 30 -9.00 0.17 15.17
N GLU A 31 -9.89 1.14 15.28
CA GLU A 31 -10.85 1.45 14.21
C GLU A 31 -10.15 2.09 12.99
N HIS A 32 -9.07 2.83 13.22
CA HIS A 32 -8.34 3.56 12.20
C HIS A 32 -6.84 3.29 12.29
N VAL A 33 -6.22 2.94 11.17
CA VAL A 33 -4.78 2.71 11.04
C VAL A 33 -4.19 3.65 10.00
N GLY A 34 -3.16 4.41 10.38
CA GLY A 34 -2.36 5.23 9.48
C GLY A 34 -1.05 4.53 9.13
N VAL A 35 -0.69 4.50 7.84
CA VAL A 35 0.56 3.89 7.35
C VAL A 35 1.32 4.85 6.46
N ILE A 36 2.59 5.05 6.77
CA ILE A 36 3.53 5.76 5.90
C ILE A 36 4.26 4.72 5.04
N LEU A 37 4.13 4.85 3.73
CA LEU A 37 4.74 3.93 2.75
C LEU A 37 6.23 4.30 2.52
N ASP A 38 7.03 4.18 3.57
CA ASP A 38 8.46 4.47 3.57
C ASP A 38 9.33 3.22 3.38
N GLY A 39 10.62 3.44 3.11
CA GLY A 39 11.62 2.40 2.97
C GLY A 39 11.77 1.84 1.56
N ASN A 40 10.96 2.22 0.59
CA ASN A 40 10.99 1.69 -0.78
C ASN A 40 12.35 1.84 -1.46
N ARG A 41 13.02 2.99 -1.30
CA ARG A 41 14.37 3.25 -1.82
C ARG A 41 15.43 2.41 -1.11
N ARG A 42 15.33 2.25 0.22
CA ARG A 42 16.25 1.40 1.01
C ARG A 42 16.11 -0.06 0.60
N TRP A 43 14.90 -0.53 0.41
CA TRP A 43 14.62 -1.88 -0.08
C TRP A 43 15.20 -2.10 -1.48
N ALA A 44 15.00 -1.17 -2.40
CA ALA A 44 15.55 -1.24 -3.76
C ALA A 44 17.08 -1.34 -3.72
N LYS A 45 17.75 -0.49 -2.95
CA LYS A 45 19.21 -0.52 -2.78
C LYS A 45 19.71 -1.86 -2.23
N ALA A 46 19.04 -2.40 -1.22
CA ALA A 46 19.40 -3.70 -0.61
C ALA A 46 19.20 -4.88 -1.57
N ASN A 47 18.33 -4.76 -2.57
CA ASN A 47 18.05 -5.78 -3.59
C ASN A 47 18.70 -5.50 -4.95
N LEU A 48 19.61 -4.53 -5.05
CA LEU A 48 20.26 -4.09 -6.29
C LEU A 48 19.23 -3.76 -7.40
N ALA A 49 18.11 -3.17 -7.01
CA ALA A 49 16.99 -2.81 -7.87
C ALA A 49 16.85 -1.30 -8.02
N SER A 50 16.13 -0.84 -9.04
CA SER A 50 15.84 0.57 -9.23
C SER A 50 14.86 1.12 -8.17
N SER A 51 14.87 2.43 -7.92
CA SER A 51 13.87 3.10 -7.06
C SER A 51 12.44 2.80 -7.52
N LYS A 52 12.19 2.77 -8.84
CA LYS A 52 10.90 2.38 -9.44
C LYS A 52 10.47 0.98 -8.99
N SER A 53 11.38 0.01 -9.01
CA SER A 53 11.09 -1.36 -8.55
C SER A 53 10.73 -1.40 -7.06
N GLY A 54 11.42 -0.58 -6.23
CA GLY A 54 11.12 -0.45 -4.80
C GLY A 54 9.72 0.10 -4.55
N HIS A 55 9.35 1.18 -5.22
CA HIS A 55 8.01 1.78 -5.11
C HIS A 55 6.92 0.81 -5.59
N SER A 56 7.14 0.10 -6.71
CA SER A 56 6.21 -0.92 -7.21
C SER A 56 6.06 -2.10 -6.24
N ALA A 57 7.14 -2.52 -5.58
CA ALA A 57 7.07 -3.56 -4.56
C ALA A 57 6.26 -3.11 -3.34
N GLY A 58 6.45 -1.86 -2.87
CA GLY A 58 5.65 -1.26 -1.80
C GLY A 58 4.18 -1.17 -2.17
N ALA A 59 3.86 -0.69 -3.37
CA ALA A 59 2.48 -0.57 -3.85
C ALA A 59 1.73 -1.92 -3.85
N ARG A 60 2.38 -3.00 -4.27
CA ARG A 60 1.78 -4.36 -4.21
C ARG A 60 1.44 -4.80 -2.78
N LYS A 61 2.23 -4.36 -1.79
CA LYS A 61 1.97 -4.70 -0.37
C LYS A 61 0.76 -4.00 0.22
N ILE A 62 0.25 -2.96 -0.41
CA ILE A 62 -0.97 -2.28 0.05
C ILE A 62 -2.16 -3.23 0.03
N ILE A 63 -2.32 -4.04 -1.02
CA ILE A 63 -3.43 -4.99 -1.14
C ILE A 63 -3.38 -6.03 -0.01
N ASP A 64 -2.21 -6.63 0.23
CA ASP A 64 -2.02 -7.59 1.32
C ASP A 64 -2.38 -6.93 2.68
N PHE A 65 -1.87 -5.71 2.90
CA PHE A 65 -2.12 -4.95 4.13
C PHE A 65 -3.61 -4.64 4.33
N LEU A 66 -4.31 -4.21 3.29
CA LEU A 66 -5.75 -3.95 3.37
C LEU A 66 -6.56 -5.22 3.64
N SER A 67 -6.14 -6.37 3.08
CA SER A 67 -6.76 -7.66 3.42
C SER A 67 -6.60 -7.99 4.91
N TRP A 68 -5.43 -7.76 5.49
CA TRP A 68 -5.23 -7.95 6.93
C TRP A 68 -6.05 -6.98 7.79
N CYS A 69 -6.19 -5.73 7.34
CA CYS A 69 -7.07 -4.76 8.00
C CYS A 69 -8.52 -5.23 7.99
N GLU A 70 -8.99 -5.79 6.89
CA GLU A 70 -10.33 -6.34 6.75
C GLU A 70 -10.54 -7.55 7.67
N GLU A 71 -9.61 -8.50 7.69
CA GLU A 71 -9.62 -9.68 8.58
C GLU A 71 -9.63 -9.32 10.06
N THR A 72 -8.98 -8.21 10.42
CA THR A 72 -8.90 -7.71 11.81
C THR A 72 -9.94 -6.64 12.14
N ASN A 73 -10.93 -6.42 11.26
CA ASN A 73 -12.05 -5.51 11.46
C ASN A 73 -11.67 -4.02 11.58
N VAL A 74 -10.52 -3.60 11.05
CA VAL A 74 -10.15 -2.19 10.90
C VAL A 74 -11.10 -1.52 9.92
N LYS A 75 -11.68 -0.37 10.27
CA LYS A 75 -12.70 0.32 9.48
C LYS A 75 -12.13 1.38 8.54
N VAL A 76 -11.07 2.04 8.96
CA VAL A 76 -10.47 3.15 8.22
C VAL A 76 -8.97 2.93 8.09
N VAL A 77 -8.44 3.13 6.89
CA VAL A 77 -6.99 3.08 6.63
C VAL A 77 -6.58 4.37 5.93
N THR A 78 -5.62 5.07 6.48
CA THR A 78 -4.95 6.20 5.82
C THR A 78 -3.59 5.77 5.32
N LEU A 79 -3.39 5.87 4.01
CA LEU A 79 -2.13 5.57 3.35
C LEU A 79 -1.42 6.88 3.00
N TRP A 80 -0.29 7.15 3.62
CA TRP A 80 0.55 8.30 3.26
C TRP A 80 1.44 7.92 2.08
N MET A 81 1.05 8.31 0.89
CA MET A 81 1.70 7.89 -0.35
C MET A 81 2.67 8.93 -0.89
N LEU A 82 2.41 10.23 -0.66
CA LEU A 82 3.19 11.34 -1.17
C LEU A 82 3.19 12.49 -0.17
N SER A 83 4.35 13.15 0.02
CA SER A 83 4.44 14.42 0.73
C SER A 83 4.73 15.57 -0.26
N THR A 84 4.45 16.80 0.16
CA THR A 84 4.81 18.00 -0.63
C THR A 84 6.31 18.06 -0.90
N ASP A 85 7.15 17.63 0.06
CA ASP A 85 8.61 17.56 -0.13
C ASP A 85 9.02 16.60 -1.25
N ASN A 86 8.20 15.58 -1.53
CA ASN A 86 8.47 14.66 -2.64
C ASN A 86 8.30 15.33 -4.01
N LEU A 87 7.46 16.37 -4.10
CA LEU A 87 7.23 17.12 -5.34
C LEU A 87 8.46 17.94 -5.77
N SER A 88 9.38 18.23 -4.85
CA SER A 88 10.64 18.91 -5.15
C SER A 88 11.73 17.99 -5.71
N ARG A 89 11.45 16.69 -5.88
CA ARG A 89 12.41 15.75 -6.46
C ARG A 89 12.64 16.00 -7.94
N GLU A 90 13.80 15.55 -8.43
CA GLU A 90 14.08 15.57 -9.86
C GLU A 90 13.00 14.82 -10.66
N ASN A 91 12.63 15.33 -11.83
CA ASN A 91 11.60 14.75 -12.68
C ASN A 91 11.84 13.27 -13.01
N ALA A 92 13.09 12.85 -13.16
CA ALA A 92 13.47 11.47 -13.41
C ALA A 92 13.04 10.49 -12.28
N GLU A 93 12.95 10.97 -11.04
CA GLU A 93 12.44 10.19 -9.89
C GLU A 93 10.95 10.44 -9.64
N LEU A 94 10.50 11.68 -9.79
CA LEU A 94 9.14 12.09 -9.48
C LEU A 94 8.12 11.45 -10.41
N GLN A 95 8.30 11.50 -11.73
CA GLN A 95 7.33 11.00 -12.70
C GLN A 95 7.04 9.49 -12.51
N PRO A 96 8.04 8.60 -12.40
CA PRO A 96 7.77 7.19 -12.10
C PRO A 96 7.06 6.97 -10.76
N LEU A 97 7.29 7.80 -9.74
CA LEU A 97 6.59 7.72 -8.47
C LEU A 97 5.11 8.06 -8.62
N LEU A 98 4.79 9.16 -9.30
CA LEU A 98 3.40 9.57 -9.55
C LEU A 98 2.64 8.54 -10.37
N GLU A 99 3.27 7.93 -11.39
CA GLU A 99 2.68 6.83 -12.17
C GLU A 99 2.34 5.63 -11.28
N ILE A 100 3.26 5.21 -10.40
CA ILE A 100 3.04 4.09 -9.48
C ILE A 100 1.91 4.39 -8.50
N ILE A 101 1.79 5.63 -8.02
CA ILE A 101 0.67 6.05 -7.16
C ILE A 101 -0.64 5.94 -7.92
N ALA A 102 -0.71 6.45 -9.15
CA ALA A 102 -1.90 6.37 -9.99
C ALA A 102 -2.31 4.92 -10.27
N GLU A 103 -1.35 4.05 -10.57
CA GLU A 103 -1.58 2.61 -10.78
C GLU A 103 -2.07 1.93 -9.50
N ALA A 104 -1.45 2.23 -8.34
CA ALA A 104 -1.84 1.68 -7.05
C ALA A 104 -3.29 2.06 -6.70
N VAL A 105 -3.65 3.34 -6.80
CA VAL A 105 -5.01 3.83 -6.50
C VAL A 105 -6.04 3.25 -7.47
N SER A 106 -5.70 3.17 -8.77
CA SER A 106 -6.54 2.48 -9.76
C SER A 106 -6.73 1.00 -9.46
N GLY A 107 -5.68 0.34 -8.96
CA GLY A 107 -5.74 -1.06 -8.52
C GLY A 107 -6.65 -1.25 -7.31
N LEU A 108 -6.59 -0.33 -6.33
CA LEU A 108 -7.46 -0.33 -5.15
C LEU A 108 -8.94 -0.16 -5.53
N SER A 109 -9.23 0.74 -6.46
CA SER A 109 -10.59 0.92 -6.99
C SER A 109 -11.13 -0.37 -7.62
N LYS A 110 -10.31 -1.08 -8.41
CA LYS A 110 -10.67 -2.37 -9.03
C LYS A 110 -10.81 -3.51 -8.00
N PHE A 111 -10.06 -3.47 -6.91
CA PHE A 111 -10.20 -4.41 -5.81
C PHE A 111 -11.59 -4.36 -5.19
N GLY A 112 -12.25 -3.20 -5.23
CA GLY A 112 -13.68 -3.04 -5.03
C GLY A 112 -14.19 -3.31 -3.60
N ARG A 113 -13.30 -3.35 -2.60
CA ARG A 113 -13.67 -3.64 -1.21
C ARG A 113 -13.65 -2.41 -0.31
N TRP A 114 -12.91 -1.37 -0.70
CA TRP A 114 -12.71 -0.17 0.09
C TRP A 114 -13.21 1.05 -0.67
N LYS A 115 -13.98 1.89 0.00
CA LYS A 115 -14.30 3.22 -0.51
C LYS A 115 -13.04 4.06 -0.46
N LEU A 116 -12.71 4.74 -1.55
CA LEU A 116 -11.53 5.57 -1.65
C LEU A 116 -11.88 7.04 -1.40
N HIS A 117 -11.01 7.71 -0.67
CA HIS A 117 -10.98 9.15 -0.51
C HIS A 117 -9.57 9.65 -0.75
N VAL A 118 -9.40 10.66 -1.57
CA VAL A 118 -8.13 11.36 -1.75
C VAL A 118 -8.16 12.61 -0.91
N VAL A 119 -7.15 12.79 -0.08
CA VAL A 119 -7.04 13.93 0.85
C VAL A 119 -5.65 14.55 0.73
N GLY A 120 -5.54 15.84 1.01
CA GLY A 120 -4.31 16.62 0.94
C GLY A 120 -4.35 17.70 -0.14
N ALA A 121 -3.20 18.29 -0.42
CA ALA A 121 -3.02 19.38 -1.37
C ALA A 121 -3.03 18.87 -2.83
N THR A 122 -4.19 18.40 -3.30
CA THR A 122 -4.33 17.83 -4.65
C THR A 122 -4.13 18.85 -5.77
N GLU A 123 -4.27 20.13 -5.46
CA GLU A 123 -4.01 21.26 -6.37
C GLU A 123 -2.52 21.39 -6.76
N LEU A 124 -1.62 20.77 -6.00
CA LEU A 124 -0.20 20.71 -6.32
C LEU A 124 0.19 19.56 -7.23
N LEU A 125 -0.77 18.65 -7.53
CA LEU A 125 -0.53 17.49 -8.39
C LEU A 125 -0.75 17.87 -9.87
N PRO A 126 -0.06 17.18 -10.79
CA PRO A 126 -0.35 17.34 -12.22
C PRO A 126 -1.80 16.93 -12.54
N ASP A 127 -2.43 17.63 -13.49
CA ASP A 127 -3.83 17.42 -13.89
C ASP A 127 -4.13 15.96 -14.28
N TRP A 128 -3.20 15.32 -14.99
CA TRP A 128 -3.37 13.92 -15.40
C TRP A 128 -3.49 12.97 -14.19
N LEU A 129 -2.74 13.24 -13.10
CA LEU A 129 -2.79 12.44 -11.88
C LEU A 129 -4.09 12.70 -11.14
N THR A 130 -4.46 13.96 -10.95
CA THR A 130 -5.72 14.35 -10.28
C THR A 130 -6.92 13.74 -10.99
N THR A 131 -6.95 13.77 -12.32
CA THR A 131 -8.00 13.12 -13.13
C THR A 131 -8.08 11.63 -12.84
N ARG A 132 -6.95 10.90 -12.87
CA ARG A 132 -6.91 9.46 -12.60
C ARG A 132 -7.31 9.10 -11.16
N LEU A 133 -6.93 9.93 -10.19
CA LEU A 133 -7.33 9.74 -8.80
C LEU A 133 -8.84 9.91 -8.63
N ASN A 134 -9.43 10.96 -9.22
CA ASN A 134 -10.87 11.21 -9.19
C ASN A 134 -11.67 10.10 -9.87
N GLU A 135 -11.20 9.58 -11.00
CA GLU A 135 -11.81 8.43 -11.66
C GLU A 135 -11.79 7.17 -10.78
N ALA A 136 -10.68 6.94 -10.08
CA ALA A 136 -10.57 5.79 -9.18
C ALA A 136 -11.52 5.93 -7.98
N VAL A 137 -11.63 7.12 -7.41
CA VAL A 137 -12.59 7.42 -6.33
C VAL A 137 -14.03 7.19 -6.81
N ALA A 138 -14.39 7.70 -8.00
CA ALA A 138 -15.73 7.54 -8.57
C ALA A 138 -16.11 6.05 -8.84
N LYS A 139 -15.12 5.22 -9.17
CA LYS A 139 -15.29 3.78 -9.44
C LYS A 139 -15.23 2.92 -8.16
N SER A 140 -14.81 3.49 -7.03
CA SER A 140 -14.74 2.75 -5.77
C SER A 140 -16.15 2.53 -5.18
N PRO A 141 -16.37 1.49 -4.34
CA PRO A 141 -17.68 1.24 -3.75
C PRO A 141 -18.20 2.42 -2.95
N ALA A 142 -19.53 2.54 -2.84
CA ALA A 142 -20.17 3.62 -2.06
C ALA A 142 -19.96 3.47 -0.55
N ARG A 143 -19.69 2.25 -0.10
CA ARG A 143 -19.37 1.86 1.29
C ARG A 143 -18.38 0.71 1.31
#